data_5de980d92fb2aeaad76f7e582c9b37bd
#
_entry.id   5de980d92fb2aeaad76f7e582c9b37bd
#
_cell.length_a   1.000
_cell.length_b   1.000
_cell.length_c   1.000
_cell.angle_alpha   90.00
_cell.angle_beta   90.00
_cell.angle_gamma   90.00
#
_symmetry.space_group_name_H-M   'P 1'
#
loop_
_entity.id
_entity.type
_entity.pdbx_description
1 polymer ?
#
loop_
_entity_poly.entity_id
_entity_poly.type
_entity_poly.pdbx_seq_one_letter_code
_entity_poly.pdbx_strand_id
1 'polypeptide(L)'
;MGNAHPLSRVAPAAALDVAALRAQFPVLQQSIHGHALAYLDNAATTHMPVAVLQAMRRFEECDRANIHRGVHTLSQRATDDFEAARATVKRFIGAGPAHEVVFTSGTTESLNTIAQGLWAGGPKTAWLRPDDEIIVSGLEHHANLIPWQHAAQATGAQLRVLRPDREGRLHVADLQRLLSARTRVFAVTAGANATGERPAYEEMLQLASEAGALTVLDAAQAASHAVPDLSRLACDFMAFSGHKMYGPMGTGVLAGRRAALERLHPLRLGGDMVEWVRYDSAAWAELPARLEGGTPNVGGAVGLAAAADFIDQVGRAAIDAHVHALRAQAVAGLAAIEGLTVLAPHATSSALVSFVATDVHPHDIGTLLDERGIAVRTGHHCAQPLIDHLGRGPTTRASFALYNTAEEVDRLVAAVAHALKVLR
;
A
#
# COMPACT_ATOMS: atom_id res chain seq x y z
N MET A 1 -21.93 17.97 36.71
CA MET A 1 -21.47 19.05 35.83
C MET A 1 -20.35 18.48 34.98
N GLY A 2 -20.68 18.05 33.78
CA GLY A 2 -19.72 17.41 32.86
C GLY A 2 -18.97 18.47 32.08
N ASN A 3 -17.63 18.47 32.20
CA ASN A 3 -16.75 19.25 31.34
C ASN A 3 -16.66 18.60 29.96
N ALA A 4 -17.36 19.17 28.99
CA ALA A 4 -17.12 18.87 27.56
C ALA A 4 -15.79 19.51 27.17
N HIS A 5 -14.80 18.68 26.83
CA HIS A 5 -13.58 19.14 26.16
C HIS A 5 -13.95 19.73 24.78
N PRO A 6 -13.55 20.97 24.47
CA PRO A 6 -13.75 21.52 23.13
C PRO A 6 -12.88 20.73 22.12
N LEU A 7 -13.53 20.15 21.12
CA LEU A 7 -12.87 19.63 19.92
C LEU A 7 -12.03 20.75 19.33
N SER A 8 -10.71 20.63 19.39
CA SER A 8 -9.79 21.55 18.73
C SER A 8 -10.12 21.56 17.23
N ARG A 9 -10.59 22.71 16.73
CA ARG A 9 -10.74 22.95 15.29
C ARG A 9 -9.33 22.85 14.68
N VAL A 10 -9.07 21.74 13.95
CA VAL A 10 -7.90 21.65 13.09
C VAL A 10 -8.02 22.79 12.08
N ALA A 11 -7.03 23.65 12.01
CA ALA A 11 -6.97 24.71 11.01
C ALA A 11 -7.09 24.06 9.62
N PRO A 12 -7.80 24.68 8.65
CA PRO A 12 -7.87 24.14 7.30
C PRO A 12 -6.45 24.00 6.74
N ALA A 13 -6.12 22.83 6.20
CA ALA A 13 -4.84 22.58 5.56
C ALA A 13 -4.64 23.63 4.44
N ALA A 14 -3.45 24.21 4.35
CA ALA A 14 -3.14 25.15 3.28
C ALA A 14 -3.35 24.46 1.93
N ALA A 15 -3.97 25.16 0.99
CA ALA A 15 -4.17 24.63 -0.36
C ALA A 15 -2.82 24.34 -1.03
N LEU A 16 -2.70 23.18 -1.71
CA LEU A 16 -1.49 22.83 -2.44
C LEU A 16 -1.28 23.73 -3.66
N ASP A 17 -0.07 24.18 -3.86
CA ASP A 17 0.34 24.71 -5.16
C ASP A 17 0.62 23.52 -6.10
N VAL A 18 -0.46 23.02 -6.71
CA VAL A 18 -0.41 21.84 -7.59
C VAL A 18 0.47 22.08 -8.81
N ALA A 19 0.52 23.31 -9.35
CA ALA A 19 1.34 23.64 -10.50
C ALA A 19 2.84 23.54 -10.17
N ALA A 20 3.27 24.12 -9.05
CA ALA A 20 4.65 24.02 -8.59
C ALA A 20 5.04 22.58 -8.22
N LEU A 21 4.13 21.81 -7.62
CA LEU A 21 4.35 20.39 -7.33
C LEU A 21 4.48 19.57 -8.60
N ARG A 22 3.57 19.72 -9.56
CA ARG A 22 3.57 19.01 -10.84
C ARG A 22 4.87 19.24 -11.63
N ALA A 23 5.44 20.44 -11.58
CA ALA A 23 6.71 20.77 -12.24
C ALA A 23 7.90 19.93 -11.71
N GLN A 24 7.79 19.36 -10.51
CA GLN A 24 8.81 18.49 -9.93
C GLN A 24 8.76 17.04 -10.45
N PHE A 25 7.77 16.69 -11.30
CA PHE A 25 7.59 15.35 -11.87
C PHE A 25 7.85 15.37 -13.39
N PRO A 26 9.09 15.06 -13.85
CA PRO A 26 9.46 15.18 -15.27
C PRO A 26 8.59 14.35 -16.21
N VAL A 27 8.13 13.17 -15.77
CA VAL A 27 7.26 12.27 -16.55
C VAL A 27 5.96 12.96 -16.98
N LEU A 28 5.42 13.88 -16.18
CA LEU A 28 4.15 14.56 -16.45
C LEU A 28 4.26 15.67 -17.50
N GLN A 29 5.46 15.97 -17.96
CA GLN A 29 5.70 16.97 -19.02
C GLN A 29 5.53 16.40 -20.43
N GLN A 30 5.20 15.11 -20.57
CA GLN A 30 5.05 14.42 -21.83
C GLN A 30 3.73 14.73 -22.51
N SER A 31 3.73 14.61 -23.83
CA SER A 31 2.51 14.57 -24.67
C SER A 31 2.32 13.14 -25.17
N ILE A 32 1.10 12.63 -25.06
CA ILE A 32 0.68 11.32 -25.53
C ILE A 32 -0.37 11.52 -26.63
N HIS A 33 -0.15 10.97 -27.81
CA HIS A 33 -1.01 11.16 -29.00
C HIS A 33 -1.34 12.64 -29.31
N GLY A 34 -0.37 13.55 -29.01
CA GLY A 34 -0.57 15.00 -29.23
C GLY A 34 -1.32 15.72 -28.09
N HIS A 35 -1.70 15.02 -27.04
CA HIS A 35 -2.41 15.55 -25.87
C HIS A 35 -1.49 15.61 -24.65
N ALA A 36 -1.61 16.64 -23.81
CA ALA A 36 -0.90 16.69 -22.52
C ALA A 36 -1.33 15.49 -21.66
N LEU A 37 -0.35 14.79 -21.08
CA LEU A 37 -0.60 13.59 -20.26
C LEU A 37 -1.45 13.94 -19.02
N ALA A 38 -2.58 13.24 -18.87
CA ALA A 38 -3.34 13.10 -17.63
C ALA A 38 -3.12 11.68 -17.08
N TYR A 39 -2.16 11.55 -16.16
CA TYR A 39 -1.84 10.25 -15.57
C TYR A 39 -2.76 9.98 -14.37
N LEU A 40 -3.73 9.09 -14.56
CA LEU A 40 -4.77 8.73 -13.59
C LEU A 40 -4.70 7.23 -13.20
N ASP A 41 -3.51 6.60 -13.27
CA ASP A 41 -3.29 5.22 -12.81
C ASP A 41 -2.36 5.14 -11.57
N ASN A 42 -2.50 6.10 -10.65
CA ASN A 42 -1.64 6.25 -9.47
C ASN A 42 -1.78 5.10 -8.47
N ALA A 43 -2.93 4.45 -8.38
CA ALA A 43 -3.13 3.27 -7.53
C ALA A 43 -2.35 2.03 -8.03
N ALA A 44 -1.86 2.04 -9.26
CA ALA A 44 -0.92 1.04 -9.77
C ALA A 44 0.52 1.43 -9.45
N THR A 45 0.94 2.66 -9.75
CA THR A 45 2.24 3.24 -9.41
C THR A 45 2.16 4.75 -9.49
N THR A 46 2.88 5.47 -8.62
CA THR A 46 3.06 6.92 -8.69
C THR A 46 4.40 7.26 -9.35
N HIS A 47 4.56 8.49 -9.81
CA HIS A 47 5.82 8.98 -10.36
C HIS A 47 6.74 9.52 -9.28
N MET A 48 8.05 9.50 -9.54
CA MET A 48 9.06 10.04 -8.62
C MET A 48 9.29 11.53 -8.89
N PRO A 49 9.31 12.37 -7.85
CA PRO A 49 9.74 13.76 -7.98
C PRO A 49 11.26 13.87 -8.19
N VAL A 50 11.71 15.01 -8.70
CA VAL A 50 13.13 15.30 -8.92
C VAL A 50 13.97 15.08 -7.66
N ALA A 51 13.46 15.40 -6.48
CA ALA A 51 14.17 15.20 -5.21
C ALA A 51 14.54 13.73 -4.97
N VAL A 52 13.62 12.79 -5.25
CA VAL A 52 13.87 11.34 -5.13
C VAL A 52 14.87 10.87 -6.17
N LEU A 53 14.70 11.30 -7.43
CA LEU A 53 15.63 10.96 -8.51
C LEU A 53 17.05 11.45 -8.21
N GLN A 54 17.21 12.66 -7.66
CA GLN A 54 18.49 13.23 -7.28
C GLN A 54 19.14 12.50 -6.08
N ALA A 55 18.35 12.11 -5.07
CA ALA A 55 18.86 11.35 -3.93
C ALA A 55 19.44 9.99 -4.37
N MET A 56 18.70 9.25 -5.20
CA MET A 56 19.17 7.99 -5.76
C MET A 56 20.41 8.18 -6.64
N ARG A 57 20.39 9.17 -7.52
CA ARG A 57 21.52 9.48 -8.41
C ARG A 57 22.78 9.81 -7.61
N ARG A 58 22.66 10.65 -6.57
CA ARG A 58 23.80 11.00 -5.71
C ARG A 58 24.40 9.75 -5.06
N PHE A 59 23.56 8.85 -4.50
CA PHE A 59 24.05 7.61 -3.91
C PHE A 59 24.83 6.77 -4.94
N GLU A 60 24.25 6.55 -6.14
CA GLU A 60 24.89 5.74 -7.18
C GLU A 60 26.20 6.33 -7.71
N GLU A 61 26.31 7.68 -7.78
CA GLU A 61 27.50 8.39 -8.28
C GLU A 61 28.60 8.54 -7.23
N CYS A 62 28.26 8.62 -5.93
CA CYS A 62 29.22 9.04 -4.90
C CYS A 62 29.49 7.98 -3.81
N ASP A 63 28.49 7.17 -3.43
CA ASP A 63 28.55 6.39 -2.20
C ASP A 63 28.28 4.89 -2.39
N ARG A 64 28.05 4.46 -3.63
CA ARG A 64 27.72 3.07 -3.96
C ARG A 64 28.78 2.08 -3.52
N ALA A 65 28.46 1.28 -2.50
CA ALA A 65 29.27 0.16 -2.01
C ALA A 65 28.37 -0.89 -1.34
N ASN A 66 28.90 -2.10 -1.09
CA ASN A 66 28.22 -3.04 -0.23
C ASN A 66 28.28 -2.57 1.22
N ILE A 67 27.23 -2.87 2.00
CA ILE A 67 27.03 -2.35 3.36
C ILE A 67 27.50 -3.34 4.44
N HIS A 68 27.58 -2.87 5.68
CA HIS A 68 27.82 -3.55 6.96
C HIS A 68 29.18 -4.20 7.14
N ARG A 69 29.72 -4.96 6.16
CA ARG A 69 30.93 -5.81 6.37
C ARG A 69 32.22 -5.21 5.80
N GLY A 70 32.13 -4.15 5.01
CA GLY A 70 33.31 -3.51 4.45
C GLY A 70 34.00 -2.59 5.46
N VAL A 71 35.34 -2.70 5.56
CA VAL A 71 36.14 -1.85 6.46
C VAL A 71 36.63 -0.55 5.80
N HIS A 72 36.23 -0.30 4.56
CA HIS A 72 36.63 0.89 3.80
C HIS A 72 35.56 2.00 3.86
N THR A 73 35.98 3.24 3.65
CA THR A 73 35.14 4.44 3.80
C THR A 73 33.84 4.39 3.00
N LEU A 74 33.87 3.90 1.74
CA LEU A 74 32.65 3.82 0.93
C LEU A 74 31.61 2.86 1.51
N SER A 75 32.05 1.70 2.07
CA SER A 75 31.13 0.77 2.74
C SER A 75 30.51 1.38 3.99
N GLN A 76 31.30 2.14 4.75
CA GLN A 76 30.81 2.86 5.91
C GLN A 76 29.73 3.88 5.52
N ARG A 77 30.01 4.73 4.53
CA ARG A 77 29.07 5.75 4.04
C ARG A 77 27.79 5.14 3.49
N ALA A 78 27.89 4.06 2.69
CA ALA A 78 26.72 3.33 2.19
C ALA A 78 25.90 2.71 3.33
N THR A 79 26.56 2.21 4.40
CA THR A 79 25.87 1.71 5.60
C THR A 79 25.16 2.83 6.34
N ASP A 80 25.82 3.97 6.54
CA ASP A 80 25.23 5.14 7.20
C ASP A 80 24.00 5.65 6.41
N ASP A 81 24.08 5.74 5.09
CA ASP A 81 22.95 6.14 4.21
C ASP A 81 21.78 5.14 4.32
N PHE A 82 22.06 3.84 4.36
CA PHE A 82 21.04 2.79 4.47
C PHE A 82 20.32 2.84 5.84
N GLU A 83 21.06 2.97 6.93
CA GLU A 83 20.47 3.04 8.26
C GLU A 83 19.78 4.40 8.53
N ALA A 84 20.27 5.48 7.96
CA ALA A 84 19.57 6.77 7.94
C ALA A 84 18.23 6.68 7.19
N ALA A 85 18.21 5.96 6.05
CA ALA A 85 16.97 5.71 5.32
C ALA A 85 15.97 4.89 6.17
N ARG A 86 16.44 3.86 6.88
CA ARG A 86 15.62 3.08 7.82
C ARG A 86 15.03 3.97 8.92
N ALA A 87 15.84 4.83 9.52
CA ALA A 87 15.40 5.75 10.57
C ALA A 87 14.35 6.75 10.04
N THR A 88 14.50 7.25 8.82
CA THR A 88 13.53 8.13 8.16
C THR A 88 12.20 7.40 7.93
N VAL A 89 12.23 6.16 7.44
CA VAL A 89 11.01 5.36 7.24
C VAL A 89 10.34 5.07 8.59
N LYS A 90 11.10 4.70 9.64
CA LYS A 90 10.55 4.51 11.01
C LYS A 90 9.80 5.76 11.48
N ARG A 91 10.40 6.93 11.33
CA ARG A 91 9.78 8.22 11.68
C ARG A 91 8.51 8.47 10.86
N PHE A 92 8.57 8.26 9.55
CA PHE A 92 7.47 8.47 8.62
C PHE A 92 6.22 7.69 8.98
N ILE A 93 6.35 6.46 9.47
CA ILE A 93 5.22 5.59 9.85
C ILE A 93 4.88 5.61 11.35
N GLY A 94 5.48 6.50 12.13
CA GLY A 94 5.26 6.56 13.58
C GLY A 94 5.76 5.32 14.34
N ALA A 95 6.75 4.60 13.81
CA ALA A 95 7.32 3.41 14.44
C ALA A 95 8.17 3.79 15.67
N GLY A 96 7.72 3.38 16.86
CA GLY A 96 8.45 3.59 18.13
C GLY A 96 9.55 2.56 18.36
N PRO A 97 10.22 2.61 19.54
CA PRO A 97 11.34 1.71 19.89
C PRO A 97 11.01 0.22 19.86
N ALA A 98 9.73 -0.14 20.04
CA ALA A 98 9.27 -1.53 20.00
C ALA A 98 9.05 -2.06 18.58
N HIS A 99 9.24 -1.23 17.56
CA HIS A 99 9.04 -1.59 16.15
C HIS A 99 10.37 -1.67 15.41
N GLU A 100 10.42 -2.57 14.42
CA GLU A 100 11.48 -2.62 13.42
C GLU A 100 10.93 -2.40 12.02
N VAL A 101 11.82 -1.90 11.15
CA VAL A 101 11.58 -1.76 9.71
C VAL A 101 12.53 -2.70 8.99
N VAL A 102 11.98 -3.54 8.14
CA VAL A 102 12.68 -4.47 7.24
C VAL A 102 12.44 -3.99 5.81
N PHE A 103 13.51 -3.77 5.05
CA PHE A 103 13.39 -3.45 3.64
C PHE A 103 13.12 -4.70 2.81
N THR A 104 12.17 -4.59 1.89
CA THR A 104 11.73 -5.65 0.98
C THR A 104 11.65 -5.11 -0.44
N SER A 105 11.31 -5.94 -1.40
CA SER A 105 11.08 -5.50 -2.79
C SER A 105 9.69 -4.87 -3.01
N GLY A 106 8.81 -4.91 -2.01
CA GLY A 106 7.45 -4.37 -2.09
C GLY A 106 6.48 -5.06 -1.13
N THR A 107 5.25 -4.56 -1.08
CA THR A 107 4.16 -5.09 -0.24
C THR A 107 3.95 -6.60 -0.44
N THR A 108 4.03 -7.07 -1.68
CA THR A 108 3.84 -8.50 -1.98
C THR A 108 4.89 -9.36 -1.27
N GLU A 109 6.17 -8.98 -1.30
CA GLU A 109 7.20 -9.71 -0.57
C GLU A 109 6.99 -9.60 0.94
N SER A 110 6.66 -8.42 1.45
CA SER A 110 6.40 -8.20 2.88
C SER A 110 5.30 -9.13 3.40
N LEU A 111 4.17 -9.21 2.69
CA LEU A 111 3.04 -10.07 3.06
C LEU A 111 3.36 -11.56 2.93
N ASN A 112 4.15 -11.96 1.92
CA ASN A 112 4.65 -13.32 1.80
C ASN A 112 5.62 -13.67 2.95
N THR A 113 6.52 -12.74 3.33
CA THR A 113 7.43 -12.92 4.46
C THR A 113 6.67 -13.16 5.76
N ILE A 114 5.58 -12.41 6.01
CA ILE A 114 4.74 -12.63 7.19
C ILE A 114 4.06 -14.00 7.09
N ALA A 115 3.31 -14.24 6.02
CA ALA A 115 2.48 -15.45 5.91
C ALA A 115 3.32 -16.72 5.94
N GLN A 116 4.41 -16.79 5.17
CA GLN A 116 5.31 -17.95 5.16
C GLN A 116 6.13 -18.06 6.45
N GLY A 117 6.62 -16.93 6.98
CA GLY A 117 7.41 -16.90 8.20
C GLY A 117 6.68 -17.48 9.41
N LEU A 118 5.34 -17.43 9.43
CA LEU A 118 4.55 -17.99 10.53
C LEU A 118 4.45 -19.53 10.51
N TRP A 119 4.84 -20.21 9.42
CA TRP A 119 4.76 -21.67 9.36
C TRP A 119 6.03 -22.36 8.83
N ALA A 120 6.90 -21.67 8.10
CA ALA A 120 8.03 -22.26 7.38
C ALA A 120 9.12 -22.89 8.29
N GLY A 121 9.16 -22.58 9.57
CA GLY A 121 10.11 -23.14 10.53
C GLY A 121 9.89 -24.63 10.86
N GLY A 122 8.88 -25.27 10.27
CA GLY A 122 8.50 -26.67 10.50
C GLY A 122 7.63 -26.87 11.74
N PRO A 123 7.14 -28.12 11.98
CA PRO A 123 6.06 -28.39 12.94
C PRO A 123 6.35 -27.99 14.40
N LYS A 124 7.63 -27.92 14.79
CA LYS A 124 8.01 -27.59 16.18
C LYS A 124 8.04 -26.08 16.45
N THR A 125 8.26 -25.27 15.41
CA THR A 125 8.44 -23.83 15.51
C THR A 125 7.36 -23.03 14.82
N ALA A 126 6.53 -23.68 14.00
CA ALA A 126 5.41 -23.04 13.31
C ALA A 126 4.44 -22.39 14.30
N TRP A 127 4.12 -21.12 14.05
CA TRP A 127 3.09 -20.39 14.80
C TRP A 127 1.68 -20.87 14.41
N LEU A 128 1.42 -21.04 13.11
CA LEU A 128 0.16 -21.56 12.58
C LEU A 128 0.14 -23.09 12.65
N ARG A 129 -0.97 -23.62 13.13
CA ARG A 129 -1.21 -25.06 13.37
C ARG A 129 -2.51 -25.51 12.71
N PRO A 130 -2.73 -26.82 12.55
CA PRO A 130 -4.03 -27.35 12.15
C PRO A 130 -5.15 -26.81 13.07
N ASP A 131 -6.31 -26.52 12.48
CA ASP A 131 -7.50 -25.96 13.14
C ASP A 131 -7.40 -24.50 13.62
N ASP A 132 -6.25 -23.84 13.55
CA ASP A 132 -6.17 -22.39 13.72
C ASP A 132 -6.96 -21.68 12.63
N GLU A 133 -7.42 -20.47 12.90
CA GLU A 133 -8.18 -19.65 11.96
C GLU A 133 -7.35 -18.43 11.51
N ILE A 134 -7.35 -18.20 10.21
CA ILE A 134 -6.82 -16.99 9.57
C ILE A 134 -8.01 -16.21 9.02
N ILE A 135 -8.23 -14.99 9.50
CA ILE A 135 -9.28 -14.12 8.98
C ILE A 135 -8.63 -13.09 8.04
N VAL A 136 -9.12 -13.01 6.80
CA VAL A 136 -8.74 -11.97 5.85
C VAL A 136 -9.96 -11.15 5.47
N SER A 137 -9.77 -9.87 5.20
CA SER A 137 -10.87 -9.05 4.69
C SER A 137 -11.21 -9.43 3.24
N GLY A 138 -12.48 -9.24 2.86
CA GLY A 138 -12.91 -9.45 1.47
C GLY A 138 -12.58 -8.29 0.54
N LEU A 139 -11.89 -7.25 1.02
CA LEU A 139 -11.45 -6.10 0.23
C LEU A 139 -10.03 -6.25 -0.33
N GLU A 140 -9.36 -7.37 -0.06
CA GLU A 140 -7.92 -7.51 -0.24
C GLU A 140 -7.48 -7.55 -1.71
N HIS A 141 -6.33 -6.92 -1.94
CA HIS A 141 -5.51 -7.23 -3.11
C HIS A 141 -5.03 -8.68 -3.04
N HIS A 142 -4.81 -9.33 -4.19
CA HIS A 142 -4.31 -10.71 -4.26
C HIS A 142 -3.06 -10.95 -3.40
N ALA A 143 -2.19 -9.94 -3.23
CA ALA A 143 -0.99 -10.04 -2.40
C ALA A 143 -1.28 -10.25 -0.90
N ASN A 144 -2.45 -9.84 -0.41
CA ASN A 144 -2.88 -10.07 0.98
C ASN A 144 -4.00 -11.13 1.10
N LEU A 145 -4.21 -11.92 0.07
CA LEU A 145 -5.13 -13.06 0.07
C LEU A 145 -4.40 -14.36 -0.24
N ILE A 146 -3.66 -14.42 -1.35
CA ILE A 146 -3.03 -15.66 -1.85
C ILE A 146 -2.02 -16.24 -0.85
N PRO A 147 -1.14 -15.45 -0.20
CA PRO A 147 -0.23 -16.00 0.80
C PRO A 147 -0.95 -16.67 1.98
N TRP A 148 -2.11 -16.15 2.39
CA TRP A 148 -2.92 -16.72 3.46
C TRP A 148 -3.65 -17.99 3.02
N GLN A 149 -4.12 -18.09 1.76
CA GLN A 149 -4.63 -19.31 1.18
C GLN A 149 -3.56 -20.41 1.21
N HIS A 150 -2.33 -20.05 0.81
CA HIS A 150 -1.21 -20.99 0.82
C HIS A 150 -0.82 -21.40 2.24
N ALA A 151 -0.75 -20.47 3.19
CA ALA A 151 -0.48 -20.77 4.60
C ALA A 151 -1.55 -21.72 5.19
N ALA A 152 -2.83 -21.48 4.92
CA ALA A 152 -3.92 -22.35 5.36
C ALA A 152 -3.80 -23.77 4.79
N GLN A 153 -3.50 -23.90 3.50
CA GLN A 153 -3.28 -25.20 2.84
C GLN A 153 -2.06 -25.95 3.41
N ALA A 154 -0.95 -25.23 3.66
CA ALA A 154 0.29 -25.82 4.15
C ALA A 154 0.20 -26.29 5.61
N THR A 155 -0.63 -25.63 6.43
CA THR A 155 -0.72 -25.91 7.88
C THR A 155 -1.95 -26.70 8.29
N GLY A 156 -2.99 -26.77 7.46
CA GLY A 156 -4.30 -27.28 7.84
C GLY A 156 -5.15 -26.25 8.61
N ALA A 157 -4.71 -25.00 8.71
CA ALA A 157 -5.50 -23.91 9.27
C ALA A 157 -6.69 -23.56 8.37
N GLN A 158 -7.71 -22.93 8.94
CA GLN A 158 -8.92 -22.54 8.22
C GLN A 158 -8.84 -21.07 7.80
N LEU A 159 -8.92 -20.81 6.49
CA LEU A 159 -9.07 -19.46 5.97
C LEU A 159 -10.53 -19.02 6.05
N ARG A 160 -10.80 -17.92 6.74
CA ARG A 160 -12.11 -17.28 6.86
C ARG A 160 -12.07 -15.90 6.26
N VAL A 161 -13.11 -15.54 5.50
CA VAL A 161 -13.18 -14.24 4.84
C VAL A 161 -14.23 -13.37 5.55
N LEU A 162 -13.81 -12.20 6.04
CA LEU A 162 -14.70 -11.14 6.46
C LEU A 162 -15.29 -10.48 5.21
N ARG A 163 -16.48 -10.90 4.81
CA ARG A 163 -17.10 -10.47 3.55
C ARG A 163 -17.68 -9.07 3.66
N PRO A 164 -17.48 -8.22 2.66
CA PRO A 164 -18.17 -6.93 2.59
C PRO A 164 -19.66 -7.14 2.29
N ASP A 165 -20.46 -6.12 2.56
CA ASP A 165 -21.84 -6.06 2.09
C ASP A 165 -21.93 -5.87 0.56
N ARG A 166 -23.15 -5.73 0.03
CA ARG A 166 -23.37 -5.54 -1.41
C ARG A 166 -22.87 -4.18 -1.94
N GLU A 167 -22.64 -3.24 -1.05
CA GLU A 167 -22.08 -1.92 -1.37
C GLU A 167 -20.55 -1.89 -1.25
N GLY A 168 -19.95 -2.98 -0.79
CA GLY A 168 -18.50 -3.12 -0.63
C GLY A 168 -17.97 -2.67 0.72
N ARG A 169 -18.81 -2.48 1.76
CA ARG A 169 -18.40 -2.06 3.10
C ARG A 169 -18.12 -3.25 4.00
N LEU A 170 -17.11 -3.11 4.85
CA LEU A 170 -16.88 -4.03 5.96
C LEU A 170 -17.49 -3.48 7.25
N HIS A 171 -18.12 -4.34 8.03
CA HIS A 171 -18.71 -3.98 9.30
C HIS A 171 -17.93 -4.61 10.47
N VAL A 172 -17.58 -3.82 11.48
CA VAL A 172 -16.86 -4.27 12.68
C VAL A 172 -17.64 -5.37 13.41
N ALA A 173 -18.97 -5.25 13.48
CA ALA A 173 -19.84 -6.26 14.10
C ALA A 173 -19.74 -7.65 13.42
N ASP A 174 -19.44 -7.71 12.12
CA ASP A 174 -19.24 -8.96 11.41
C ASP A 174 -17.90 -9.60 11.78
N LEU A 175 -16.84 -8.79 11.93
CA LEU A 175 -15.56 -9.26 12.47
C LEU A 175 -15.73 -9.81 13.88
N GLN A 176 -16.45 -9.10 14.75
CA GLN A 176 -16.69 -9.55 16.12
C GLN A 176 -17.37 -10.92 16.19
N ARG A 177 -18.32 -11.19 15.29
CA ARG A 177 -18.97 -12.51 15.18
C ARG A 177 -18.07 -13.59 14.58
N LEU A 178 -17.09 -13.19 13.79
CA LEU A 178 -16.16 -14.11 13.11
C LEU A 178 -15.00 -14.51 14.01
N LEU A 179 -14.55 -13.66 14.91
CA LEU A 179 -13.45 -13.91 15.86
C LEU A 179 -13.79 -15.07 16.80
N SER A 180 -12.81 -15.92 17.06
CA SER A 180 -12.90 -17.06 17.98
C SER A 180 -11.58 -17.27 18.74
N ALA A 181 -11.57 -18.14 19.74
CA ALA A 181 -10.34 -18.51 20.45
C ALA A 181 -9.29 -19.21 19.55
N ARG A 182 -9.66 -19.62 18.34
CA ARG A 182 -8.77 -20.22 17.35
C ARG A 182 -8.21 -19.20 16.37
N THR A 183 -8.70 -17.95 16.36
CA THR A 183 -8.21 -16.91 15.45
C THR A 183 -6.77 -16.56 15.81
N ARG A 184 -5.85 -16.78 14.88
CA ARG A 184 -4.41 -16.49 15.04
C ARG A 184 -3.95 -15.30 14.24
N VAL A 185 -4.59 -15.03 13.11
CA VAL A 185 -4.22 -13.91 12.23
C VAL A 185 -5.48 -13.17 11.77
N PHE A 186 -5.43 -11.86 11.77
CA PHE A 186 -6.37 -10.99 11.08
C PHE A 186 -5.60 -10.08 10.12
N ALA A 187 -5.90 -10.17 8.82
CA ALA A 187 -5.28 -9.35 7.78
C ALA A 187 -6.33 -8.45 7.11
N VAL A 188 -6.02 -7.16 7.02
CA VAL A 188 -6.91 -6.13 6.47
C VAL A 188 -6.13 -5.09 5.67
N THR A 189 -6.74 -4.56 4.59
CA THR A 189 -6.20 -3.42 3.85
C THR A 189 -6.60 -2.09 4.50
N ALA A 190 -5.71 -1.10 4.46
CA ALA A 190 -6.04 0.28 4.84
C ALA A 190 -6.90 1.00 3.78
N GLY A 191 -6.97 0.46 2.56
CA GLY A 191 -7.80 0.98 1.48
C GLY A 191 -7.86 0.01 0.30
N ALA A 192 -9.07 -0.32 -0.14
CA ALA A 192 -9.29 -1.25 -1.24
C ALA A 192 -8.85 -0.64 -2.58
N ASN A 193 -7.89 -1.27 -3.23
CA ASN A 193 -7.32 -0.80 -4.49
C ASN A 193 -8.29 -0.88 -5.68
N ALA A 194 -9.40 -1.63 -5.56
CA ALA A 194 -10.39 -1.80 -6.60
C ALA A 194 -11.59 -0.86 -6.45
N THR A 195 -12.00 -0.52 -5.24
CA THR A 195 -13.22 0.28 -4.98
C THR A 195 -12.93 1.61 -4.30
N GLY A 196 -11.77 1.72 -3.65
CA GLY A 196 -11.42 2.85 -2.79
C GLY A 196 -12.07 2.80 -1.40
N GLU A 197 -12.76 1.71 -1.05
CA GLU A 197 -13.32 1.57 0.29
C GLU A 197 -12.21 1.56 1.34
N ARG A 198 -12.37 2.39 2.37
CA ARG A 198 -11.53 2.41 3.56
C ARG A 198 -12.31 1.82 4.72
N PRO A 199 -11.99 0.58 5.14
CA PRO A 199 -12.63 -0.02 6.29
C PRO A 199 -12.23 0.70 7.58
N ALA A 200 -12.98 0.49 8.66
CA ALA A 200 -12.61 0.93 10.00
C ALA A 200 -11.48 0.04 10.57
N TYR A 201 -10.36 -0.01 9.83
CA TYR A 201 -9.26 -0.94 10.14
C TYR A 201 -8.65 -0.67 11.52
N GLU A 202 -8.64 0.56 12.01
CA GLU A 202 -8.15 0.91 13.34
C GLU A 202 -8.90 0.13 14.43
N GLU A 203 -10.23 0.17 14.39
CA GLU A 203 -11.10 -0.54 15.33
C GLU A 203 -11.04 -2.05 15.12
N MET A 204 -10.98 -2.50 13.87
CA MET A 204 -10.88 -3.92 13.54
C MET A 204 -9.56 -4.54 14.01
N LEU A 205 -8.42 -3.85 13.87
CA LEU A 205 -7.11 -4.28 14.37
C LEU A 205 -7.12 -4.35 15.90
N GLN A 206 -7.71 -3.36 16.57
CA GLN A 206 -7.83 -3.36 18.03
C GLN A 206 -8.64 -4.57 18.51
N LEU A 207 -9.79 -4.81 17.92
CA LEU A 207 -10.67 -5.94 18.26
C LEU A 207 -9.98 -7.30 18.05
N ALA A 208 -9.27 -7.48 16.94
CA ALA A 208 -8.54 -8.71 16.64
C ALA A 208 -7.34 -8.91 17.59
N SER A 209 -6.62 -7.84 17.93
CA SER A 209 -5.52 -7.87 18.90
C SER A 209 -6.03 -8.26 20.30
N GLU A 210 -7.16 -7.72 20.74
CA GLU A 210 -7.81 -8.08 22.02
C GLU A 210 -8.26 -9.55 22.06
N ALA A 211 -8.61 -10.11 20.92
CA ALA A 211 -8.91 -11.54 20.77
C ALA A 211 -7.64 -12.43 20.73
N GLY A 212 -6.44 -11.85 20.77
CA GLY A 212 -5.14 -12.54 20.77
C GLY A 212 -4.63 -12.92 19.38
N ALA A 213 -5.21 -12.39 18.30
CA ALA A 213 -4.74 -12.62 16.94
C ALA A 213 -3.58 -11.66 16.60
N LEU A 214 -2.60 -12.13 15.80
CA LEU A 214 -1.64 -11.27 15.12
C LEU A 214 -2.36 -10.43 14.05
N THR A 215 -2.06 -9.16 14.02
CA THR A 215 -2.71 -8.18 13.14
C THR A 215 -1.80 -7.74 12.01
N VAL A 216 -2.33 -7.76 10.78
CA VAL A 216 -1.60 -7.43 9.55
C VAL A 216 -2.35 -6.35 8.78
N LEU A 217 -1.67 -5.23 8.50
CA LEU A 217 -2.21 -4.11 7.74
C LEU A 217 -1.50 -3.98 6.39
N ASP A 218 -2.24 -4.18 5.30
CA ASP A 218 -1.77 -3.77 3.97
C ASP A 218 -2.04 -2.27 3.77
N ALA A 219 -0.99 -1.45 3.88
CA ALA A 219 -1.03 -0.01 3.74
C ALA A 219 -0.64 0.49 2.34
N ALA A 220 -0.58 -0.41 1.33
CA ALA A 220 -0.08 -0.07 0.00
C ALA A 220 -0.82 1.09 -0.66
N GLN A 221 -2.13 1.22 -0.47
CA GLN A 221 -2.93 2.30 -1.05
C GLN A 221 -2.95 3.57 -0.17
N ALA A 222 -2.61 3.44 1.12
CA ALA A 222 -2.65 4.57 2.05
C ALA A 222 -1.31 5.33 2.13
N ALA A 223 -0.19 4.70 1.80
CA ALA A 223 1.16 5.23 2.04
C ALA A 223 1.46 6.57 1.34
N SER A 224 0.72 6.93 0.26
CA SER A 224 0.94 8.18 -0.48
C SER A 224 0.21 9.41 0.08
N HIS A 225 -0.85 9.24 0.87
CA HIS A 225 -1.73 10.35 1.29
C HIS A 225 -2.30 10.19 2.70
N ALA A 226 -2.59 8.97 3.15
CA ALA A 226 -3.21 8.67 4.45
C ALA A 226 -2.39 7.64 5.24
N VAL A 227 -1.08 7.91 5.40
CA VAL A 227 -0.12 6.99 6.04
C VAL A 227 -0.60 6.59 7.44
N PRO A 228 -0.80 5.29 7.71
CA PRO A 228 -1.16 4.85 9.06
C PRO A 228 -0.02 5.10 10.06
N ASP A 229 -0.36 5.56 11.26
CA ASP A 229 0.58 5.82 12.34
C ASP A 229 0.64 4.61 13.28
N LEU A 230 1.74 3.85 13.22
CA LEU A 230 1.93 2.64 14.05
C LEU A 230 1.92 2.92 15.55
N SER A 231 2.20 4.15 15.99
CA SER A 231 2.15 4.50 17.41
C SER A 231 0.73 4.45 17.99
N ARG A 232 -0.28 4.51 17.11
CA ARG A 232 -1.70 4.59 17.46
C ARG A 232 -2.49 3.32 17.12
N LEU A 233 -1.82 2.33 16.53
CA LEU A 233 -2.49 1.14 16.01
C LEU A 233 -2.13 -0.11 16.83
N ALA A 234 -3.10 -0.96 17.07
CA ALA A 234 -2.90 -2.32 17.54
C ALA A 234 -2.48 -3.20 16.36
N CYS A 235 -1.33 -2.88 15.73
CA CYS A 235 -0.85 -3.49 14.52
C CYS A 235 0.48 -4.21 14.79
N ASP A 236 0.52 -5.52 14.50
CA ASP A 236 1.75 -6.30 14.63
C ASP A 236 2.64 -6.18 13.40
N PHE A 237 2.02 -6.11 12.20
CA PHE A 237 2.73 -6.00 10.93
C PHE A 237 2.03 -5.02 9.99
N MET A 238 2.78 -4.13 9.39
CA MET A 238 2.33 -3.23 8.33
C MET A 238 3.23 -3.38 7.10
N ALA A 239 2.63 -3.41 5.91
CA ALA A 239 3.35 -3.54 4.65
C ALA A 239 2.95 -2.46 3.66
N PHE A 240 3.93 -1.90 2.92
CA PHE A 240 3.68 -0.98 1.80
C PHE A 240 4.83 -0.98 0.79
N SER A 241 4.61 -0.35 -0.37
CA SER A 241 5.54 -0.30 -1.49
C SER A 241 5.95 1.12 -1.82
N GLY A 242 7.23 1.34 -2.11
CA GLY A 242 7.78 2.64 -2.47
C GLY A 242 7.16 3.23 -3.73
N HIS A 243 6.95 2.42 -4.76
CA HIS A 243 6.41 2.87 -6.04
C HIS A 243 4.97 3.40 -6.00
N LYS A 244 4.26 3.24 -4.89
CA LYS A 244 2.92 3.81 -4.68
C LYS A 244 2.92 5.08 -3.83
N MET A 245 4.09 5.47 -3.32
CA MET A 245 4.26 6.66 -2.48
C MET A 245 5.39 7.58 -3.00
N TYR A 246 5.44 7.77 -4.31
CA TYR A 246 6.40 8.62 -5.02
C TYR A 246 7.86 8.14 -4.93
N GLY A 247 8.07 6.91 -4.48
CA GLY A 247 9.38 6.26 -4.35
C GLY A 247 9.70 5.28 -5.48
N PRO A 248 10.85 4.61 -5.42
CA PRO A 248 11.31 3.71 -6.47
C PRO A 248 10.54 2.39 -6.50
N MET A 249 10.47 1.77 -7.69
CA MET A 249 10.05 0.38 -7.87
C MET A 249 11.07 -0.58 -7.25
N GLY A 250 10.65 -1.80 -6.93
CA GLY A 250 11.54 -2.81 -6.33
C GLY A 250 11.99 -2.47 -4.91
N THR A 251 11.21 -1.64 -4.21
CA THR A 251 11.44 -1.23 -2.83
C THR A 251 10.15 -1.25 -2.06
N GLY A 252 10.17 -1.79 -0.86
CA GLY A 252 9.04 -1.82 0.04
C GLY A 252 9.47 -1.98 1.50
N VAL A 253 8.49 -2.03 2.35
CA VAL A 253 8.66 -2.08 3.80
C VAL A 253 7.76 -3.15 4.40
N LEU A 254 8.36 -3.96 5.25
CA LEU A 254 7.69 -4.68 6.31
C LEU A 254 8.06 -3.99 7.62
N ALA A 255 7.13 -3.30 8.24
CA ALA A 255 7.28 -2.76 9.57
C ALA A 255 6.50 -3.60 10.58
N GLY A 256 7.04 -3.82 11.77
CA GLY A 256 6.32 -4.61 12.76
C GLY A 256 6.87 -4.46 14.16
N ARG A 257 6.06 -4.89 15.14
CA ARG A 257 6.54 -5.04 16.51
C ARG A 257 7.67 -6.07 16.56
N ARG A 258 8.77 -5.76 17.24
CA ARG A 258 9.93 -6.68 17.36
C ARG A 258 9.48 -8.08 17.79
N ALA A 259 8.64 -8.19 18.81
CA ALA A 259 8.15 -9.47 19.31
C ALA A 259 7.32 -10.27 18.29
N ALA A 260 6.66 -9.61 17.35
CA ALA A 260 5.93 -10.26 16.26
C ALA A 260 6.89 -10.70 15.13
N LEU A 261 7.84 -9.84 14.76
CA LEU A 261 8.86 -10.15 13.75
C LEU A 261 9.78 -11.31 14.19
N GLU A 262 10.09 -11.42 15.49
CA GLU A 262 10.86 -12.54 16.04
C GLU A 262 10.21 -13.91 15.86
N ARG A 263 8.90 -13.96 15.65
CA ARG A 263 8.16 -15.19 15.35
C ARG A 263 8.33 -15.68 13.92
N LEU A 264 8.77 -14.78 13.02
CA LEU A 264 8.89 -15.12 11.61
C LEU A 264 10.16 -15.93 11.33
N HIS A 265 9.99 -17.05 10.64
CA HIS A 265 11.11 -17.71 10.00
C HIS A 265 11.52 -16.91 8.75
N PRO A 266 12.83 -16.67 8.51
CA PRO A 266 13.27 -15.93 7.32
C PRO A 266 12.81 -16.58 6.01
N LEU A 267 12.28 -15.75 5.09
CA LEU A 267 11.90 -16.21 3.76
C LEU A 267 13.12 -16.40 2.85
N ARG A 268 14.08 -15.48 2.93
CA ARG A 268 15.32 -15.51 2.16
C ARG A 268 16.46 -15.95 3.06
N LEU A 269 17.15 -17.03 2.65
CA LEU A 269 18.28 -17.58 3.38
C LEU A 269 19.56 -17.33 2.58
N GLY A 270 20.57 -16.70 3.19
CA GLY A 270 21.81 -16.36 2.50
C GLY A 270 22.78 -15.56 3.34
N GLY A 271 23.57 -14.72 2.69
CA GLY A 271 24.49 -13.80 3.36
C GLY A 271 23.76 -12.68 4.12
N ASP A 272 24.49 -12.01 5.00
CA ASP A 272 24.11 -10.87 5.85
C ASP A 272 23.05 -11.16 6.93
N MET A 273 22.16 -12.13 6.73
CA MET A 273 21.10 -12.50 7.68
C MET A 273 21.51 -13.53 8.75
N VAL A 274 22.77 -13.90 8.79
CA VAL A 274 23.33 -14.94 9.67
C VAL A 274 24.37 -14.37 10.64
N GLU A 275 24.38 -14.86 11.88
CA GLU A 275 25.41 -14.60 12.86
C GLU A 275 26.64 -15.48 12.59
N TRP A 276 26.43 -16.80 12.43
CA TRP A 276 27.43 -17.77 12.02
C TRP A 276 26.83 -18.91 11.19
N VAL A 277 27.67 -19.55 10.40
CA VAL A 277 27.30 -20.69 9.52
C VAL A 277 28.33 -21.79 9.64
N ARG A 278 27.87 -23.05 9.72
CA ARG A 278 28.65 -24.28 9.56
C ARG A 278 28.03 -25.09 8.41
N TYR A 279 28.65 -26.19 8.02
CA TYR A 279 28.12 -27.04 6.94
C TYR A 279 26.76 -27.65 7.23
N ASP A 280 26.44 -27.89 8.51
CA ASP A 280 25.25 -28.58 9.01
C ASP A 280 24.28 -27.69 9.79
N SER A 281 24.66 -26.45 10.07
CA SER A 281 23.88 -25.57 10.96
C SER A 281 24.21 -24.09 10.75
N ALA A 282 23.27 -23.21 11.10
CA ALA A 282 23.46 -21.77 11.11
C ALA A 282 22.69 -21.13 12.25
N ALA A 283 23.15 -19.97 12.71
CA ALA A 283 22.40 -19.07 13.56
C ALA A 283 22.04 -17.79 12.81
N TRP A 284 20.83 -17.30 13.07
CA TRP A 284 20.32 -16.09 12.44
C TRP A 284 20.83 -14.85 13.15
N ALA A 285 21.08 -13.79 12.38
CA ALA A 285 21.38 -12.47 12.93
C ALA A 285 20.17 -11.88 13.67
N GLU A 286 20.41 -10.81 14.42
CA GLU A 286 19.36 -10.01 15.03
C GLU A 286 18.48 -9.31 13.98
N LEU A 287 17.28 -8.89 14.38
CA LEU A 287 16.43 -8.03 13.57
C LEU A 287 17.05 -6.64 13.42
N PRO A 288 16.92 -5.99 12.28
CA PRO A 288 16.15 -6.40 11.08
C PRO A 288 16.91 -7.32 10.12
N ALA A 289 18.25 -7.43 10.23
CA ALA A 289 19.13 -8.16 9.30
C ALA A 289 18.67 -9.60 9.05
N ARG A 290 18.16 -10.27 10.08
CA ARG A 290 17.61 -11.64 9.99
C ARG A 290 16.58 -11.82 8.86
N LEU A 291 15.83 -10.77 8.51
CA LEU A 291 14.79 -10.81 7.47
C LEU A 291 15.22 -10.13 6.16
N GLU A 292 16.48 -9.64 6.09
CA GLU A 292 17.07 -8.95 4.93
C GLU A 292 18.22 -9.77 4.30
N GLY A 293 17.93 -11.00 3.89
CA GLY A 293 18.95 -11.89 3.32
C GLY A 293 19.50 -11.41 1.97
N GLY A 294 20.84 -11.36 1.84
CA GLY A 294 21.58 -10.93 0.66
C GLY A 294 21.82 -9.43 0.59
N THR A 295 22.57 -8.97 -0.41
CA THR A 295 22.84 -7.54 -0.61
C THR A 295 21.55 -6.78 -0.87
N PRO A 296 21.17 -5.80 -0.02
CA PRO A 296 19.91 -5.07 -0.16
C PRO A 296 19.96 -4.01 -1.27
N ASN A 297 18.80 -3.53 -1.67
CA ASN A 297 18.64 -2.40 -2.59
C ASN A 297 18.87 -1.06 -1.86
N VAL A 298 20.15 -0.72 -1.61
CA VAL A 298 20.53 0.49 -0.84
C VAL A 298 20.04 1.76 -1.53
N GLY A 299 20.30 1.91 -2.84
CA GLY A 299 19.83 3.08 -3.60
C GLY A 299 18.31 3.23 -3.59
N GLY A 300 17.59 2.09 -3.60
CA GLY A 300 16.13 2.08 -3.43
C GLY A 300 15.69 2.51 -2.04
N ALA A 301 16.38 2.10 -0.98
CA ALA A 301 16.09 2.53 0.39
C ALA A 301 16.29 4.04 0.58
N VAL A 302 17.38 4.58 0.03
CA VAL A 302 17.66 6.03 -0.02
C VAL A 302 16.55 6.78 -0.76
N GLY A 303 16.14 6.27 -1.94
CA GLY A 303 15.03 6.84 -2.70
C GLY A 303 13.69 6.80 -1.96
N LEU A 304 13.42 5.71 -1.25
CA LEU A 304 12.20 5.58 -0.42
C LEU A 304 12.18 6.59 0.73
N ALA A 305 13.32 6.77 1.41
CA ALA A 305 13.46 7.78 2.47
C ALA A 305 13.25 9.20 1.93
N ALA A 306 13.83 9.52 0.77
CA ALA A 306 13.62 10.81 0.11
C ALA A 306 12.14 11.03 -0.28
N ALA A 307 11.41 9.97 -0.67
CA ALA A 307 9.98 10.04 -0.93
C ALA A 307 9.16 10.29 0.34
N ALA A 308 9.53 9.66 1.45
CA ALA A 308 8.90 9.89 2.75
C ALA A 308 9.09 11.34 3.23
N ASP A 309 10.32 11.86 3.15
CA ASP A 309 10.61 13.26 3.48
C ASP A 309 9.89 14.24 2.55
N PHE A 310 9.77 13.92 1.25
CA PHE A 310 9.00 14.72 0.30
C PHE A 310 7.52 14.81 0.67
N ILE A 311 6.87 13.69 1.02
CA ILE A 311 5.47 13.66 1.48
C ILE A 311 5.30 14.52 2.74
N ASP A 312 6.22 14.40 3.70
CA ASP A 312 6.16 15.17 4.95
C ASP A 312 6.35 16.68 4.71
N GLN A 313 7.24 17.08 3.79
CA GLN A 313 7.46 18.46 3.40
C GLN A 313 6.25 19.07 2.69
N VAL A 314 5.60 18.33 1.80
CA VAL A 314 4.37 18.78 1.13
C VAL A 314 3.20 18.87 2.13
N GLY A 315 3.16 17.97 3.10
CA GLY A 315 2.15 17.92 4.15
C GLY A 315 1.03 16.91 3.87
N ARG A 316 1.02 15.83 4.65
CA ARG A 316 0.09 14.68 4.50
C ARG A 316 -1.37 15.09 4.45
N ALA A 317 -1.81 15.98 5.37
CA ALA A 317 -3.20 16.43 5.43
C ALA A 317 -3.62 17.23 4.18
N ALA A 318 -2.70 18.01 3.60
CA ALA A 318 -2.97 18.75 2.38
C ALA A 318 -3.07 17.83 1.16
N ILE A 319 -2.19 16.81 1.09
CA ILE A 319 -2.24 15.78 0.04
C ILE A 319 -3.55 15.02 0.13
N ASP A 320 -3.92 14.56 1.33
CA ASP A 320 -5.14 13.79 1.58
C ASP A 320 -6.40 14.59 1.17
N ALA A 321 -6.52 15.82 1.62
CA ALA A 321 -7.63 16.72 1.26
C ALA A 321 -7.71 16.93 -0.26
N HIS A 322 -6.57 17.12 -0.93
CA HIS A 322 -6.51 17.33 -2.37
C HIS A 322 -7.00 16.11 -3.16
N VAL A 323 -6.49 14.91 -2.89
CA VAL A 323 -6.90 13.72 -3.64
C VAL A 323 -8.35 13.35 -3.38
N HIS A 324 -8.87 13.61 -2.17
CA HIS A 324 -10.29 13.42 -1.87
C HIS A 324 -11.19 14.40 -2.65
N ALA A 325 -10.77 15.66 -2.80
CA ALA A 325 -11.50 16.63 -3.60
C ALA A 325 -11.58 16.21 -5.08
N LEU A 326 -10.44 15.77 -5.66
CA LEU A 326 -10.41 15.25 -7.04
C LEU A 326 -11.30 14.02 -7.21
N ARG A 327 -11.27 13.10 -6.24
CA ARG A 327 -12.17 11.94 -6.26
C ARG A 327 -13.64 12.35 -6.21
N ALA A 328 -14.00 13.27 -5.32
CA ALA A 328 -15.38 13.73 -5.17
C ALA A 328 -15.89 14.35 -6.48
N GLN A 329 -15.09 15.18 -7.16
CA GLN A 329 -15.38 15.75 -8.45
C GLN A 329 -15.58 14.65 -9.52
N ALA A 330 -14.66 13.65 -9.56
CA ALA A 330 -14.76 12.53 -10.50
C ALA A 330 -16.02 11.69 -10.27
N VAL A 331 -16.35 11.37 -9.01
CA VAL A 331 -17.57 10.62 -8.66
C VAL A 331 -18.82 11.38 -9.14
N ALA A 332 -18.91 12.69 -8.84
CA ALA A 332 -20.05 13.50 -9.25
C ALA A 332 -20.20 13.57 -10.78
N GLY A 333 -19.09 13.80 -11.51
CA GLY A 333 -19.12 13.88 -12.96
C GLY A 333 -19.45 12.55 -13.64
N LEU A 334 -18.82 11.45 -13.17
CA LEU A 334 -19.06 10.11 -13.73
C LEU A 334 -20.45 9.59 -13.42
N ALA A 335 -20.99 9.83 -12.22
CA ALA A 335 -22.35 9.41 -11.84
C ALA A 335 -23.45 10.12 -12.63
N ALA A 336 -23.16 11.30 -13.22
CA ALA A 336 -24.11 12.03 -14.06
C ALA A 336 -24.19 11.47 -15.51
N ILE A 337 -23.30 10.53 -15.89
CA ILE A 337 -23.29 9.95 -17.24
C ILE A 337 -24.29 8.78 -17.27
N GLU A 338 -25.27 8.84 -18.18
CA GLU A 338 -26.27 7.79 -18.34
C GLU A 338 -25.65 6.43 -18.71
N GLY A 339 -26.09 5.38 -18.02
CA GLY A 339 -25.62 4.02 -18.22
C GLY A 339 -24.24 3.73 -17.61
N LEU A 340 -23.75 4.61 -16.75
CA LEU A 340 -22.52 4.41 -16.00
C LEU A 340 -22.84 4.16 -14.51
N THR A 341 -22.16 3.20 -13.90
CA THR A 341 -22.29 2.89 -12.48
C THR A 341 -20.93 3.07 -11.80
N VAL A 342 -20.85 3.98 -10.83
CA VAL A 342 -19.66 4.16 -9.97
C VAL A 342 -19.70 3.15 -8.84
N LEU A 343 -18.59 2.45 -8.60
CA LEU A 343 -18.44 1.52 -7.49
C LEU A 343 -18.10 2.30 -6.19
N ALA A 344 -18.68 1.85 -5.06
CA ALA A 344 -18.45 2.45 -3.74
C ALA A 344 -18.45 4.00 -3.74
N PRO A 345 -19.51 4.67 -4.25
CA PRO A 345 -19.53 6.13 -4.31
C PRO A 345 -19.46 6.78 -2.94
N HIS A 346 -19.83 6.04 -1.88
CA HIS A 346 -19.77 6.45 -0.47
C HIS A 346 -18.35 6.48 0.12
N ALA A 347 -17.38 5.84 -0.52
CA ALA A 347 -15.99 5.76 -0.02
C ALA A 347 -15.28 7.12 -0.13
N THR A 348 -15.57 8.04 0.80
CA THR A 348 -15.10 9.43 0.74
C THR A 348 -13.61 9.59 1.03
N SER A 349 -13.00 8.68 1.80
CA SER A 349 -11.58 8.71 2.20
C SER A 349 -10.72 7.89 1.25
N SER A 350 -10.71 8.25 -0.05
CA SER A 350 -10.03 7.50 -1.11
C SER A 350 -9.46 8.42 -2.18
N ALA A 351 -8.38 7.96 -2.81
CA ALA A 351 -7.73 8.63 -3.95
C ALA A 351 -8.10 8.01 -5.29
N LEU A 352 -9.16 7.16 -5.38
CA LEU A 352 -9.52 6.49 -6.62
C LEU A 352 -11.03 6.37 -6.82
N VAL A 353 -11.45 6.17 -8.05
CA VAL A 353 -12.82 5.87 -8.46
C VAL A 353 -12.80 4.76 -9.50
N SER A 354 -13.63 3.72 -9.30
CA SER A 354 -13.87 2.67 -10.30
C SER A 354 -15.31 2.72 -10.79
N PHE A 355 -15.49 2.42 -12.06
CA PHE A 355 -16.81 2.44 -12.69
C PHE A 355 -16.94 1.37 -13.76
N VAL A 356 -18.19 1.02 -14.07
CA VAL A 356 -18.58 0.15 -15.18
C VAL A 356 -19.61 0.88 -16.04
N ALA A 357 -19.62 0.59 -17.32
CA ALA A 357 -20.64 1.07 -18.25
C ALA A 357 -21.51 -0.11 -18.70
N THR A 358 -22.80 0.12 -18.89
CA THR A 358 -23.70 -0.89 -19.43
C THR A 358 -23.34 -1.15 -20.90
N ASP A 359 -23.19 -2.44 -21.24
CA ASP A 359 -22.96 -2.94 -22.62
C ASP A 359 -21.66 -2.45 -23.29
N VAL A 360 -20.70 -1.88 -22.52
CA VAL A 360 -19.40 -1.44 -23.04
C VAL A 360 -18.27 -2.06 -22.22
N HIS A 361 -17.33 -2.69 -22.92
CA HIS A 361 -16.19 -3.32 -22.24
C HIS A 361 -15.21 -2.25 -21.72
N PRO A 362 -14.69 -2.35 -20.46
CA PRO A 362 -13.79 -1.36 -19.88
C PRO A 362 -12.51 -1.13 -20.70
N HIS A 363 -12.01 -2.16 -21.38
CA HIS A 363 -10.82 -2.07 -22.22
C HIS A 363 -11.02 -1.07 -23.36
N ASP A 364 -12.19 -1.08 -24.02
CA ASP A 364 -12.50 -0.18 -25.13
C ASP A 364 -12.58 1.28 -24.64
N ILE A 365 -13.17 1.49 -23.45
CA ILE A 365 -13.13 2.80 -22.78
C ILE A 365 -11.68 3.23 -22.53
N GLY A 366 -10.86 2.35 -21.96
CA GLY A 366 -9.45 2.64 -21.67
C GLY A 366 -8.66 3.02 -22.91
N THR A 367 -8.87 2.33 -24.03
CA THR A 367 -8.23 2.61 -25.33
C THR A 367 -8.59 4.01 -25.84
N LEU A 368 -9.89 4.37 -25.84
CA LEU A 368 -10.34 5.70 -26.29
C LEU A 368 -9.88 6.84 -25.36
N LEU A 369 -9.65 6.54 -24.08
CA LEU A 369 -9.07 7.50 -23.14
C LEU A 369 -7.58 7.71 -23.40
N ASP A 370 -6.82 6.65 -23.70
CA ASP A 370 -5.40 6.71 -24.03
C ASP A 370 -5.15 7.54 -25.30
N GLU A 371 -5.99 7.38 -26.34
CA GLU A 371 -5.95 8.21 -27.55
C GLU A 371 -6.08 9.73 -27.26
N ARG A 372 -6.57 10.09 -26.06
CA ARG A 372 -6.71 11.48 -25.59
C ARG A 372 -5.68 11.86 -24.52
N GLY A 373 -4.65 11.03 -24.34
CA GLY A 373 -3.60 11.24 -23.37
C GLY A 373 -4.05 11.04 -21.91
N ILE A 374 -5.12 10.26 -21.67
CA ILE A 374 -5.65 9.98 -20.33
C ILE A 374 -5.34 8.53 -19.96
N ALA A 375 -4.39 8.33 -19.06
CA ALA A 375 -3.98 7.00 -18.61
C ALA A 375 -4.85 6.54 -17.44
N VAL A 376 -5.61 5.46 -17.65
CA VAL A 376 -6.44 4.78 -16.63
C VAL A 376 -6.12 3.29 -16.62
N ARG A 377 -6.62 2.56 -15.63
CA ARG A 377 -6.49 1.10 -15.57
C ARG A 377 -7.82 0.41 -15.81
N THR A 378 -7.78 -0.75 -16.49
CA THR A 378 -8.95 -1.58 -16.72
C THR A 378 -8.74 -3.01 -16.21
N GLY A 379 -9.82 -3.69 -15.83
CA GLY A 379 -9.81 -5.09 -15.37
C GLY A 379 -10.29 -5.27 -13.94
N HIS A 380 -9.85 -6.35 -13.29
CA HIS A 380 -10.22 -6.71 -11.90
C HIS A 380 -9.28 -6.13 -10.84
N HIS A 381 -8.25 -5.38 -11.24
CA HIS A 381 -7.28 -4.69 -10.37
C HIS A 381 -6.59 -5.59 -9.32
N CYS A 382 -6.37 -6.88 -9.65
CA CYS A 382 -5.85 -7.87 -8.70
C CYS A 382 -6.72 -8.02 -7.42
N ALA A 383 -8.04 -7.82 -7.55
CA ALA A 383 -9.04 -7.99 -6.49
C ALA A 383 -10.28 -8.70 -7.04
N GLN A 384 -10.08 -9.74 -7.86
CA GLN A 384 -11.15 -10.43 -8.55
C GLN A 384 -12.24 -10.94 -7.60
N PRO A 385 -11.95 -11.57 -6.43
CA PRO A 385 -12.99 -12.04 -5.53
C PRO A 385 -13.91 -10.93 -5.00
N LEU A 386 -13.40 -9.71 -4.82
CA LEU A 386 -14.20 -8.55 -4.43
C LEU A 386 -15.12 -8.12 -5.58
N ILE A 387 -14.59 -8.00 -6.79
CA ILE A 387 -15.35 -7.57 -7.97
C ILE A 387 -16.48 -8.57 -8.28
N ASP A 388 -16.19 -9.89 -8.19
CA ASP A 388 -17.18 -10.97 -8.38
C ASP A 388 -18.24 -10.94 -7.27
N HIS A 389 -17.84 -10.70 -6.00
CA HIS A 389 -18.76 -10.57 -4.86
C HIS A 389 -19.75 -9.42 -5.04
N LEU A 390 -19.30 -8.31 -5.63
CA LEU A 390 -20.15 -7.16 -5.95
C LEU A 390 -21.06 -7.40 -7.17
N GLY A 391 -20.98 -8.58 -7.79
CA GLY A 391 -21.75 -8.92 -8.98
C GLY A 391 -21.38 -8.07 -10.19
N ARG A 392 -20.11 -7.66 -10.29
CA ARG A 392 -19.56 -6.83 -11.37
C ARG A 392 -18.53 -7.62 -12.17
N GLY A 393 -18.40 -7.27 -13.43
CA GLY A 393 -17.28 -7.67 -14.27
C GLY A 393 -16.09 -6.72 -14.13
N PRO A 394 -15.11 -6.80 -15.05
CA PRO A 394 -13.97 -5.89 -15.07
C PRO A 394 -14.43 -4.43 -15.10
N THR A 395 -13.65 -3.54 -14.49
CA THR A 395 -13.98 -2.11 -14.31
C THR A 395 -12.94 -1.23 -14.97
N THR A 396 -13.26 0.05 -15.20
CA THR A 396 -12.31 1.12 -15.47
C THR A 396 -12.04 1.85 -14.15
N ARG A 397 -10.76 2.10 -13.81
CA ARG A 397 -10.35 2.78 -12.58
C ARG A 397 -9.50 4.01 -12.91
N ALA A 398 -9.90 5.17 -12.41
CA ALA A 398 -9.06 6.36 -12.33
C ALA A 398 -8.59 6.55 -10.89
N SER A 399 -7.35 7.00 -10.69
CA SER A 399 -6.76 7.23 -9.37
C SER A 399 -5.86 8.46 -9.37
N PHE A 400 -5.90 9.21 -8.28
CA PHE A 400 -5.35 10.55 -8.16
C PHE A 400 -4.14 10.58 -7.23
N ALA A 401 -3.23 11.52 -7.49
CA ALA A 401 -2.06 11.81 -6.69
C ALA A 401 -1.93 13.33 -6.49
N LEU A 402 -1.01 13.76 -5.66
CA LEU A 402 -0.79 15.16 -5.30
C LEU A 402 -0.55 16.11 -6.50
N TYR A 403 -0.15 15.58 -7.64
CA TYR A 403 0.16 16.35 -8.86
C TYR A 403 -1.01 16.37 -9.88
N ASN A 404 -2.11 15.69 -9.64
CA ASN A 404 -3.27 15.74 -10.53
C ASN A 404 -4.08 17.03 -10.33
N THR A 405 -4.79 17.44 -11.36
CA THR A 405 -5.55 18.69 -11.35
C THR A 405 -7.05 18.47 -11.55
N ALA A 406 -7.86 19.45 -11.17
CA ALA A 406 -9.30 19.44 -11.41
C ALA A 406 -9.62 19.37 -12.90
N GLU A 407 -8.83 20.05 -13.74
CA GLU A 407 -8.99 20.03 -15.22
C GLU A 407 -8.73 18.62 -15.79
N GLU A 408 -7.82 17.83 -15.21
CA GLU A 408 -7.60 16.44 -15.62
C GLU A 408 -8.84 15.58 -15.30
N VAL A 409 -9.52 15.85 -14.18
CA VAL A 409 -10.79 15.19 -13.83
C VAL A 409 -11.90 15.58 -14.82
N ASP A 410 -12.03 16.85 -15.18
CA ASP A 410 -13.00 17.31 -16.16
C ASP A 410 -12.74 16.68 -17.54
N ARG A 411 -11.47 16.58 -17.95
CA ARG A 411 -11.06 15.86 -19.16
C ARG A 411 -11.45 14.38 -19.12
N LEU A 412 -11.24 13.71 -17.98
CA LEU A 412 -11.65 12.31 -17.77
C LEU A 412 -13.15 12.15 -17.99
N VAL A 413 -13.99 12.96 -17.33
CA VAL A 413 -15.45 12.88 -17.40
C VAL A 413 -15.92 13.11 -18.83
N ALA A 414 -15.41 14.15 -19.50
CA ALA A 414 -15.77 14.45 -20.89
C ALA A 414 -15.34 13.35 -21.86
N ALA A 415 -14.15 12.76 -21.66
CA ALA A 415 -13.63 11.69 -22.51
C ALA A 415 -14.42 10.37 -22.31
N VAL A 416 -14.84 10.03 -21.08
CA VAL A 416 -15.71 8.88 -20.82
C VAL A 416 -17.06 9.06 -21.46
N ALA A 417 -17.70 10.23 -21.31
CA ALA A 417 -18.98 10.52 -21.97
C ALA A 417 -18.89 10.42 -23.50
N HIS A 418 -17.77 10.87 -24.08
CA HIS A 418 -17.52 10.73 -25.51
C HIS A 418 -17.30 9.26 -25.93
N ALA A 419 -16.48 8.51 -25.16
CA ALA A 419 -16.22 7.10 -25.45
C ALA A 419 -17.52 6.28 -25.50
N LEU A 420 -18.45 6.51 -24.56
CA LEU A 420 -19.75 5.84 -24.57
C LEU A 420 -20.62 6.19 -25.78
N LYS A 421 -20.53 7.42 -26.31
CA LYS A 421 -21.24 7.80 -27.54
C LYS A 421 -20.67 7.14 -28.80
N VAL A 422 -19.35 6.84 -28.78
CA VAL A 422 -18.68 6.18 -29.92
C VAL A 422 -18.92 4.67 -29.89
N LEU A 423 -19.01 4.06 -28.70
CA LEU A 423 -19.10 2.62 -28.51
C LEU A 423 -20.52 2.09 -28.44
N ARG A 424 -21.54 2.96 -28.38
CA ARG A 424 -22.99 2.66 -28.47
C ARG A 424 -23.55 3.06 -29.79
#